data_cb2baef06ff1bc591a626ddd3ae8955b
#
_entry.id   cb2baef06ff1bc591a626ddd3ae8955b
#
_cell.length_a   1.000
_cell.length_b   1.000
_cell.length_c   1.000
_cell.angle_alpha   90.00
_cell.angle_beta   90.00
_cell.angle_gamma   90.00
#
_symmetry.space_group_name_H-M   'P 1'
#
loop_
_entity.id
_entity.type
_entity.pdbx_description
1 polymer ?
#
loop_
_entity_poly.entity_id
_entity_poly.type
_entity_poly.pdbx_seq_one_letter_code
_entity_poly.pdbx_strand_id
1 'polypeptide(L)'
;MRIDFKRPAPGFDSAYFRKYYFTAATRVTTAAEMRRRADLIAAILRHSSIPVRRILDAGCGIGLLRRAFAESMPRARYVGLETSAYLCKRYHWTQGSVVDFAPRAPSDLVVCYDVLQYLDDRDAARAMTNLAKLTRAALYVSALTREDWRANCDRARTDGAVHLRPGDWYRRRLRRRFNHLGFGVWLRKDVSAILWDMERS
;
A
#
# COMPACT_ATOMS: atom_id res chain seq x y z
N MET A 1 26.22 0.72 14.71
CA MET A 1 25.47 -0.41 15.31
C MET A 1 24.63 -1.06 14.21
N ARG A 2 25.06 -2.20 13.67
CA ARG A 2 24.27 -2.99 12.70
C ARG A 2 23.17 -3.69 13.48
N ILE A 3 21.95 -3.31 13.27
CA ILE A 3 20.79 -4.05 13.78
C ILE A 3 20.56 -5.21 12.80
N ASP A 4 20.96 -6.40 13.20
CA ASP A 4 20.82 -7.62 12.41
C ASP A 4 19.38 -8.14 12.57
N PHE A 5 18.49 -7.77 11.65
CA PHE A 5 17.11 -8.21 11.65
C PHE A 5 16.94 -9.55 10.91
N LYS A 6 17.65 -10.57 11.32
CA LYS A 6 17.34 -11.95 10.94
C LYS A 6 16.20 -12.49 11.82
N ARG A 7 14.99 -11.97 11.66
CA ARG A 7 13.79 -12.66 12.10
C ARG A 7 13.03 -13.15 10.86
N PRO A 8 12.50 -14.39 10.88
CA PRO A 8 11.57 -14.82 9.83
C PRO A 8 10.42 -13.83 9.75
N ALA A 9 9.91 -13.57 8.54
CA ALA A 9 8.74 -12.74 8.34
C ALA A 9 7.65 -13.18 9.33
N PRO A 10 6.94 -12.23 10.00
CA PRO A 10 5.92 -12.60 10.96
C PRO A 10 4.90 -13.51 10.27
N GLY A 11 4.56 -14.61 10.92
CA GLY A 11 3.42 -15.40 10.48
C GLY A 11 2.18 -14.51 10.58
N PHE A 12 1.62 -14.08 9.45
CA PHE A 12 0.39 -13.28 9.39
C PHE A 12 -0.82 -14.15 9.73
N ASP A 13 -0.85 -14.65 10.97
CA ASP A 13 -1.87 -15.52 11.51
C ASP A 13 -2.93 -14.76 12.34
N SER A 14 -3.83 -15.50 12.96
CA SER A 14 -4.88 -14.91 13.81
C SER A 14 -4.35 -14.15 15.01
N ALA A 15 -3.22 -14.58 15.60
CA ALA A 15 -2.61 -13.93 16.75
C ALA A 15 -2.01 -12.57 16.38
N TYR A 16 -1.31 -12.52 15.22
CA TYR A 16 -0.81 -11.28 14.63
C TYR A 16 -1.93 -10.26 14.44
N PHE A 17 -3.01 -10.64 13.75
CA PHE A 17 -4.12 -9.70 13.48
C PHE A 17 -4.88 -9.31 14.73
N ARG A 18 -5.02 -10.20 15.72
CA ARG A 18 -5.58 -9.84 17.02
C ARG A 18 -4.79 -8.72 17.67
N LYS A 19 -3.47 -8.86 17.74
CA LYS A 19 -2.59 -7.87 18.37
C LYS A 19 -2.62 -6.53 17.63
N TYR A 20 -2.39 -6.53 16.32
CA TYR A 20 -2.10 -5.30 15.57
C TYR A 20 -3.34 -4.64 14.93
N TYR A 21 -4.50 -5.31 14.91
CA TYR A 21 -5.70 -4.77 14.28
C TYR A 21 -6.96 -4.79 15.16
N PHE A 22 -7.10 -5.78 16.02
CA PHE A 22 -8.35 -5.93 16.82
C PHE A 22 -8.21 -5.45 18.26
N THR A 23 -7.01 -5.38 18.82
CA THR A 23 -6.79 -4.90 20.20
C THR A 23 -6.60 -3.39 20.19
N ALA A 24 -7.50 -2.66 20.85
CA ALA A 24 -7.50 -1.19 20.84
C ALA A 24 -6.18 -0.56 21.32
N ALA A 25 -5.54 -1.15 22.32
CA ALA A 25 -4.28 -0.64 22.88
C ALA A 25 -3.07 -0.79 21.94
N THR A 26 -3.09 -1.78 21.03
CA THR A 26 -1.93 -2.13 20.19
C THR A 26 -2.18 -2.01 18.69
N ARG A 27 -3.41 -1.68 18.28
CA ARG A 27 -3.73 -1.57 16.84
C ARG A 27 -2.89 -0.49 16.17
N VAL A 28 -2.36 -0.82 15.01
CA VAL A 28 -1.48 0.04 14.20
C VAL A 28 -2.24 1.10 13.41
N THR A 29 -3.54 0.90 13.18
CA THR A 29 -4.37 1.83 12.40
C THR A 29 -5.85 1.72 12.78
N THR A 30 -6.64 2.69 12.39
CA THR A 30 -8.08 2.78 12.66
C THR A 30 -8.89 2.90 11.37
N ALA A 31 -10.19 2.59 11.43
CA ALA A 31 -11.11 2.80 10.32
C ALA A 31 -11.19 4.29 9.92
N ALA A 32 -11.13 5.21 10.89
CA ALA A 32 -11.16 6.65 10.63
C ALA A 32 -9.91 7.12 9.86
N GLU A 33 -8.72 6.59 10.19
CA GLU A 33 -7.49 6.89 9.45
C GLU A 33 -7.55 6.36 8.01
N MET A 34 -8.06 5.14 7.83
CA MET A 34 -8.22 4.57 6.50
C MET A 34 -9.27 5.31 5.67
N ARG A 35 -10.32 5.83 6.29
CA ARG A 35 -11.30 6.69 5.62
C ARG A 35 -10.64 7.98 5.12
N ARG A 36 -9.94 8.73 5.99
CA ARG A 36 -9.22 9.95 5.59
C ARG A 36 -8.22 9.69 4.45
N ARG A 37 -7.53 8.54 4.48
CA ARG A 37 -6.60 8.14 3.42
C ARG A 37 -7.32 7.88 2.11
N ALA A 38 -8.41 7.13 2.11
CA ALA A 38 -9.21 6.85 0.92
C ALA A 38 -9.81 8.14 0.34
N ASP A 39 -10.30 9.04 1.18
CA ASP A 39 -10.86 10.33 0.78
C ASP A 39 -9.80 11.22 0.13
N LEU A 40 -8.59 11.28 0.71
CA LEU A 40 -7.45 12.00 0.12
C LEU A 40 -7.08 11.46 -1.25
N ILE A 41 -6.92 10.13 -1.38
CA ILE A 41 -6.61 9.48 -2.66
C ILE A 41 -7.71 9.79 -3.68
N ALA A 42 -8.98 9.63 -3.29
CA ALA A 42 -10.12 9.90 -4.15
C ALA A 42 -10.19 11.37 -4.58
N ALA A 43 -9.89 12.31 -3.68
CA ALA A 43 -9.87 13.75 -3.99
C ALA A 43 -8.78 14.10 -5.01
N ILE A 44 -7.55 13.60 -4.81
CA ILE A 44 -6.43 13.81 -5.74
C ILE A 44 -6.78 13.26 -7.12
N LEU A 45 -7.30 12.03 -7.22
CA LEU A 45 -7.62 11.41 -8.50
C LEU A 45 -8.79 12.11 -9.22
N ARG A 46 -9.80 12.56 -8.47
CA ARG A 46 -10.88 13.37 -9.04
C ARG A 46 -10.39 14.73 -9.56
N HIS A 47 -9.54 15.41 -8.78
CA HIS A 47 -8.92 16.68 -9.19
C HIS A 47 -8.11 16.51 -10.48
N SER A 48 -7.32 15.44 -10.57
CA SER A 48 -6.52 15.13 -11.77
C SER A 48 -7.34 14.49 -12.91
N SER A 49 -8.67 14.44 -12.80
CA SER A 49 -9.59 13.85 -13.80
C SER A 49 -9.26 12.39 -14.16
N ILE A 50 -8.74 11.62 -13.21
CA ILE A 50 -8.40 10.20 -13.38
C ILE A 50 -9.60 9.33 -13.00
N PRO A 51 -10.25 8.65 -13.98
CA PRO A 51 -11.35 7.75 -13.70
C PRO A 51 -10.85 6.45 -13.05
N VAL A 52 -11.50 6.03 -11.96
CA VAL A 52 -11.19 4.78 -11.27
C VAL A 52 -12.40 3.85 -11.34
N ARG A 53 -12.26 2.76 -12.08
CA ARG A 53 -13.27 1.68 -12.19
C ARG A 53 -12.83 0.40 -11.48
N ARG A 54 -11.53 0.21 -11.29
CA ARG A 54 -10.95 -0.96 -10.61
C ARG A 54 -9.86 -0.53 -9.65
N ILE A 55 -9.99 -1.01 -8.41
CA ILE A 55 -9.01 -0.83 -7.33
C ILE A 55 -8.42 -2.21 -7.00
N LEU A 56 -7.10 -2.31 -6.98
CA LEU A 56 -6.38 -3.44 -6.40
C LEU A 56 -5.72 -2.96 -5.12
N ASP A 57 -6.04 -3.58 -4.00
CA ASP A 57 -5.40 -3.35 -2.70
C ASP A 57 -4.46 -4.51 -2.39
N ALA A 58 -3.17 -4.28 -2.58
CA ALA A 58 -2.11 -5.26 -2.42
C ALA A 58 -1.61 -5.28 -0.98
N GLY A 59 -2.00 -6.33 -0.23
CA GLY A 59 -1.86 -6.44 1.21
C GLY A 59 -3.04 -5.81 1.94
N CYS A 60 -4.26 -6.17 1.50
CA CYS A 60 -5.51 -5.52 1.96
C CYS A 60 -5.86 -5.79 3.44
N GLY A 61 -5.16 -6.72 4.10
CA GLY A 61 -5.36 -7.02 5.51
C GLY A 61 -6.82 -7.33 5.87
N ILE A 62 -7.33 -6.69 6.90
CA ILE A 62 -8.73 -6.86 7.35
C ILE A 62 -9.77 -6.06 6.53
N GLY A 63 -9.34 -5.41 5.43
CA GLY A 63 -10.23 -4.72 4.50
C GLY A 63 -10.73 -3.35 4.95
N LEU A 64 -9.98 -2.63 5.76
CA LEU A 64 -10.37 -1.28 6.19
C LEU A 64 -10.50 -0.31 4.99
N LEU A 65 -9.58 -0.39 4.03
CA LEU A 65 -9.64 0.41 2.81
C LEU A 65 -10.80 0.01 1.89
N ARG A 66 -11.20 -1.28 1.86
CA ARG A 66 -12.40 -1.68 1.09
C ARG A 66 -13.62 -0.90 1.51
N ARG A 67 -13.85 -0.80 2.84
CA ARG A 67 -15.00 -0.05 3.38
C ARG A 67 -14.89 1.43 3.04
N ALA A 68 -13.71 2.01 3.23
CA ALA A 68 -13.46 3.42 2.95
C ALA A 68 -13.65 3.77 1.46
N PHE A 69 -13.13 2.94 0.54
CA PHE A 69 -13.32 3.14 -0.90
C PHE A 69 -14.76 2.89 -1.38
N ALA A 70 -15.52 2.04 -0.69
CA ALA A 70 -16.94 1.88 -1.00
C ALA A 70 -17.74 3.18 -0.78
N GLU A 71 -17.28 4.05 0.12
CA GLU A 71 -17.86 5.37 0.36
C GLU A 71 -17.31 6.42 -0.61
N SER A 72 -15.98 6.52 -0.76
CA SER A 72 -15.33 7.58 -1.54
C SER A 72 -15.29 7.32 -3.05
N MET A 73 -15.39 6.05 -3.48
CA MET A 73 -15.39 5.59 -4.89
C MET A 73 -16.41 4.47 -5.12
N PRO A 74 -17.72 4.70 -4.90
CA PRO A 74 -18.74 3.63 -4.86
C PRO A 74 -18.93 2.89 -6.19
N ARG A 75 -18.47 3.46 -7.31
CA ARG A 75 -18.56 2.82 -8.63
C ARG A 75 -17.34 1.96 -8.97
N ALA A 76 -16.30 1.98 -8.14
CA ALA A 76 -15.08 1.22 -8.39
C ALA A 76 -15.21 -0.22 -7.86
N ARG A 77 -14.87 -1.20 -8.70
CA ARG A 77 -14.75 -2.60 -8.27
C ARG A 77 -13.46 -2.77 -7.48
N TYR A 78 -13.59 -3.17 -6.22
CA TYR A 78 -12.45 -3.45 -5.34
C TYR A 78 -12.04 -4.92 -5.40
N VAL A 79 -10.72 -5.14 -5.47
CA VAL A 79 -10.08 -6.46 -5.38
C VAL A 79 -9.03 -6.40 -4.29
N GLY A 80 -9.18 -7.24 -3.26
CA GLY A 80 -8.18 -7.41 -2.21
C GLY A 80 -7.23 -8.55 -2.55
N LEU A 81 -5.93 -8.28 -2.49
CA LEU A 81 -4.85 -9.28 -2.57
C LEU A 81 -4.19 -9.40 -1.20
N GLU A 82 -4.05 -10.62 -0.68
CA GLU A 82 -3.52 -10.86 0.65
C GLU A 82 -2.71 -12.17 0.69
N THR A 83 -1.63 -12.19 1.45
CA THR A 83 -0.79 -13.41 1.62
C THR A 83 -1.30 -14.31 2.73
N SER A 84 -1.93 -13.74 3.76
CA SER A 84 -2.45 -14.48 4.91
C SER A 84 -3.60 -15.40 4.52
N ALA A 85 -3.37 -16.72 4.57
CA ALA A 85 -4.43 -17.71 4.34
C ALA A 85 -5.60 -17.55 5.32
N TYR A 86 -5.30 -17.12 6.56
CA TYR A 86 -6.33 -16.83 7.57
C TYR A 86 -7.28 -15.73 7.12
N LEU A 87 -6.75 -14.59 6.64
CA LEU A 87 -7.58 -13.48 6.16
C LEU A 87 -8.26 -13.79 4.83
N CYS A 88 -7.57 -14.48 3.92
CA CYS A 88 -8.15 -14.89 2.65
C CYS A 88 -9.39 -15.76 2.87
N LYS A 89 -9.32 -16.74 3.78
CA LYS A 89 -10.46 -17.57 4.15
C LYS A 89 -11.57 -16.75 4.81
N ARG A 90 -11.21 -15.82 5.72
CA ARG A 90 -12.18 -15.05 6.52
C ARG A 90 -12.95 -14.01 5.70
N TYR A 91 -12.28 -13.34 4.75
CA TYR A 91 -12.82 -12.19 4.02
C TYR A 91 -12.98 -12.44 2.52
N HIS A 92 -12.70 -13.66 2.06
CA HIS A 92 -12.75 -14.06 0.64
C HIS A 92 -11.85 -13.20 -0.26
N TRP A 93 -10.62 -12.92 0.24
CA TRP A 93 -9.61 -12.22 -0.55
C TRP A 93 -8.96 -13.13 -1.59
N THR A 94 -8.42 -12.54 -2.65
CA THR A 94 -7.51 -13.25 -3.55
C THR A 94 -6.22 -13.54 -2.80
N GLN A 95 -5.86 -14.82 -2.66
CA GLN A 95 -4.60 -15.18 -2.03
C GLN A 95 -3.45 -15.01 -3.03
N GLY A 96 -2.38 -14.32 -2.61
CA GLY A 96 -1.20 -14.11 -3.43
C GLY A 96 -0.29 -13.01 -2.88
N SER A 97 0.88 -12.87 -3.51
CA SER A 97 1.90 -11.89 -3.13
C SER A 97 1.98 -10.76 -4.16
N VAL A 98 2.19 -9.54 -3.69
CA VAL A 98 2.50 -8.38 -4.55
C VAL A 98 3.78 -8.59 -5.37
N VAL A 99 4.64 -9.53 -4.98
CA VAL A 99 5.91 -9.84 -5.64
C VAL A 99 5.71 -10.42 -7.04
N ASP A 100 4.65 -11.24 -7.23
CA ASP A 100 4.44 -12.04 -8.45
C ASP A 100 2.98 -12.15 -8.91
N PHE A 101 2.04 -11.51 -8.21
CA PHE A 101 0.63 -11.51 -8.61
C PHE A 101 0.46 -11.00 -10.05
N ALA A 102 -0.23 -11.76 -10.87
CA ALA A 102 -0.44 -11.49 -12.29
C ALA A 102 -1.92 -11.61 -12.66
N PRO A 103 -2.74 -10.58 -12.52
CA PRO A 103 -4.14 -10.57 -12.94
C PRO A 103 -4.25 -10.47 -14.48
N ARG A 104 -5.42 -10.83 -15.02
CA ARG A 104 -5.69 -10.70 -16.47
C ARG A 104 -5.56 -9.28 -17.01
N ALA A 105 -5.77 -8.27 -16.19
CA ALA A 105 -5.67 -6.87 -16.58
C ALA A 105 -5.24 -6.00 -15.38
N PRO A 106 -4.49 -4.91 -15.61
CA PRO A 106 -4.10 -3.97 -14.58
C PRO A 106 -5.32 -3.21 -14.02
N SER A 107 -5.15 -2.64 -12.83
CA SER A 107 -6.16 -1.83 -12.14
C SER A 107 -5.90 -0.34 -12.33
N ASP A 108 -6.96 0.48 -12.36
CA ASP A 108 -6.84 1.93 -12.53
C ASP A 108 -6.13 2.56 -11.34
N LEU A 109 -6.47 2.09 -10.12
CA LEU A 109 -5.78 2.42 -8.88
C LEU A 109 -5.22 1.13 -8.26
N VAL A 110 -3.94 1.14 -7.94
CA VAL A 110 -3.31 0.13 -7.08
C VAL A 110 -2.94 0.78 -5.76
N VAL A 111 -3.25 0.12 -4.67
CA VAL A 111 -2.85 0.53 -3.32
C VAL A 111 -1.88 -0.51 -2.77
N CYS A 112 -0.77 -0.07 -2.20
CA CYS A 112 0.18 -0.90 -1.47
C CYS A 112 0.58 -0.14 -0.20
N TYR A 113 -0.15 -0.39 0.88
CA TYR A 113 -0.01 0.32 2.13
C TYR A 113 0.55 -0.59 3.22
N ASP A 114 1.69 -0.22 3.78
CA ASP A 114 2.38 -0.95 4.87
C ASP A 114 2.69 -2.42 4.56
N VAL A 115 3.12 -2.71 3.34
CA VAL A 115 3.46 -4.07 2.88
C VAL A 115 4.95 -4.25 2.59
N LEU A 116 5.56 -3.28 1.90
CA LEU A 116 6.90 -3.44 1.32
C LEU A 116 8.01 -3.59 2.37
N GLN A 117 7.79 -3.12 3.58
CA GLN A 117 8.74 -3.28 4.69
C GLN A 117 8.84 -4.72 5.20
N TYR A 118 7.87 -5.58 4.91
CA TYR A 118 7.92 -7.01 5.28
C TYR A 118 8.71 -7.87 4.29
N LEU A 119 9.01 -7.36 3.12
CA LEU A 119 9.77 -8.03 2.08
C LEU A 119 11.27 -7.75 2.24
N ASP A 120 12.11 -8.73 1.96
CA ASP A 120 13.56 -8.50 1.84
C ASP A 120 13.88 -7.59 0.65
N ASP A 121 15.16 -7.21 0.46
CA ASP A 121 15.55 -6.25 -0.58
C ASP A 121 15.28 -6.75 -2.00
N ARG A 122 15.44 -8.05 -2.24
CA ARG A 122 15.19 -8.69 -3.53
C ARG A 122 13.70 -8.68 -3.85
N ASP A 123 12.89 -9.15 -2.93
CA ASP A 123 11.45 -9.26 -3.13
C ASP A 123 10.76 -7.89 -3.10
N ALA A 124 11.24 -6.94 -2.30
CA ALA A 124 10.75 -5.55 -2.37
C ALA A 124 11.04 -4.91 -3.73
N ALA A 125 12.23 -5.15 -4.33
CA ALA A 125 12.54 -4.65 -5.67
C ALA A 125 11.67 -5.31 -6.75
N ARG A 126 11.38 -6.61 -6.64
CA ARG A 126 10.44 -7.32 -7.53
C ARG A 126 9.02 -6.79 -7.37
N ALA A 127 8.56 -6.63 -6.12
CA ALA A 127 7.25 -6.06 -5.82
C ALA A 127 7.08 -4.66 -6.42
N MET A 128 8.07 -3.77 -6.28
CA MET A 128 8.05 -2.43 -6.90
C MET A 128 7.93 -2.50 -8.43
N THR A 129 8.62 -3.44 -9.07
CA THR A 129 8.52 -3.67 -10.51
C THR A 129 7.13 -4.20 -10.89
N ASN A 130 6.59 -5.11 -10.08
CA ASN A 130 5.26 -5.69 -10.31
C ASN A 130 4.14 -4.67 -10.08
N LEU A 131 4.22 -3.84 -9.03
CA LEU A 131 3.28 -2.75 -8.78
C LEU A 131 3.13 -1.84 -10.01
N ALA A 132 4.24 -1.54 -10.71
CA ALA A 132 4.18 -0.75 -11.94
C ALA A 132 3.45 -1.47 -13.08
N LYS A 133 3.51 -2.80 -13.16
CA LYS A 133 2.75 -3.60 -14.15
C LYS A 133 1.27 -3.71 -13.78
N LEU A 134 0.97 -3.79 -12.49
CA LEU A 134 -0.39 -3.91 -11.96
C LEU A 134 -1.18 -2.59 -12.09
N THR A 135 -0.48 -1.46 -12.20
CA THR A 135 -1.07 -0.11 -12.22
C THR A 135 -1.31 0.37 -13.64
N ARG A 136 -2.58 0.71 -13.95
CA ARG A 136 -2.95 1.37 -15.23
C ARG A 136 -2.79 2.87 -15.15
N ALA A 137 -3.23 3.51 -14.07
CA ALA A 137 -3.23 4.97 -13.96
C ALA A 137 -2.50 5.45 -12.69
N ALA A 138 -2.99 5.12 -11.52
CA ALA A 138 -2.49 5.63 -10.25
C ALA A 138 -2.04 4.53 -9.31
N LEU A 139 -0.97 4.80 -8.56
CA LEU A 139 -0.44 3.96 -7.50
C LEU A 139 -0.42 4.79 -6.20
N TYR A 140 -1.03 4.28 -5.15
CA TYR A 140 -0.78 4.74 -3.80
C TYR A 140 0.19 3.77 -3.12
N VAL A 141 1.32 4.27 -2.65
CA VAL A 141 2.28 3.45 -1.92
C VAL A 141 2.77 4.16 -0.68
N SER A 142 2.76 3.43 0.43
CA SER A 142 3.37 3.82 1.69
C SER A 142 4.06 2.61 2.29
N ALA A 143 5.23 2.82 2.86
CA ALA A 143 5.99 1.81 3.57
C ALA A 143 6.71 2.48 4.72
N LEU A 144 6.88 1.76 5.83
CA LEU A 144 7.68 2.24 6.96
C LEU A 144 9.14 2.38 6.52
N THR A 145 9.62 3.62 6.52
CA THR A 145 11.00 3.92 6.14
C THR A 145 11.91 3.97 7.38
N ARG A 146 13.22 4.00 7.15
CA ARG A 146 14.21 4.18 8.21
C ARG A 146 14.07 5.53 8.90
N GLU A 147 13.71 6.54 8.13
CA GLU A 147 13.46 7.90 8.63
C GLU A 147 12.22 7.94 9.51
N ASP A 148 11.12 7.31 9.07
CA ASP A 148 9.87 7.24 9.84
C ASP A 148 10.04 6.45 11.13
N TRP A 149 10.78 5.34 11.09
CA TRP A 149 11.09 4.56 12.28
C TRP A 149 11.83 5.38 13.35
N ARG A 150 12.67 6.32 12.91
CA ARG A 150 13.44 7.19 13.83
C ARG A 150 12.63 8.33 14.39
N ALA A 151 11.81 8.98 13.56
CA ALA A 151 11.20 10.27 13.85
C ALA A 151 9.69 10.22 14.10
N ASN A 152 8.95 9.31 13.48
CA ASN A 152 7.49 9.39 13.43
C ASN A 152 6.78 8.17 14.02
N CYS A 153 7.50 7.06 14.22
CA CYS A 153 6.90 5.79 14.56
C CYS A 153 6.68 5.63 16.07
N ASP A 154 5.46 5.29 16.48
CA ASP A 154 5.19 4.74 17.80
C ASP A 154 5.62 3.26 17.84
N ARG A 155 6.82 3.03 18.36
CA ARG A 155 7.43 1.69 18.39
C ARG A 155 6.69 0.69 19.29
N ALA A 156 5.93 1.16 20.25
CA ALA A 156 5.13 0.29 21.12
C ALA A 156 3.95 -0.34 20.35
N ARG A 157 3.47 0.36 19.33
CA ARG A 157 2.30 -0.04 18.52
C ARG A 157 2.67 -0.53 17.12
N THR A 158 3.94 -0.48 16.75
CA THR A 158 4.40 -0.84 15.39
C THR A 158 5.14 -2.17 15.43
N ASP A 159 4.85 -3.03 14.46
CA ASP A 159 5.61 -4.25 14.26
C ASP A 159 7.05 -3.93 13.83
N GLY A 160 8.02 -4.35 14.65
CA GLY A 160 9.44 -4.12 14.41
C GLY A 160 10.11 -5.21 13.55
N ALA A 161 9.39 -6.29 13.19
CA ALA A 161 9.93 -7.37 12.35
C ALA A 161 9.91 -6.98 10.86
N VAL A 162 10.65 -5.93 10.50
CA VAL A 162 10.60 -5.29 9.18
C VAL A 162 12.00 -4.98 8.62
N HIS A 163 12.10 -4.87 7.31
CA HIS A 163 13.29 -4.43 6.57
C HIS A 163 13.21 -2.92 6.30
N LEU A 164 13.86 -2.13 7.15
CA LEU A 164 13.84 -0.67 7.05
C LEU A 164 14.77 -0.17 5.94
N ARG A 165 14.20 0.49 4.93
CA ARG A 165 14.91 1.14 3.82
C ARG A 165 14.76 2.65 3.90
N PRO A 166 15.74 3.41 3.33
CA PRO A 166 15.55 4.85 3.15
C PRO A 166 14.36 5.14 2.23
N GLY A 167 13.60 6.21 2.51
CA GLY A 167 12.50 6.64 1.64
C GLY A 167 12.92 6.86 0.19
N ASP A 168 14.16 7.33 -0.02
CA ASP A 168 14.76 7.47 -1.35
C ASP A 168 14.92 6.17 -2.13
N TRP A 169 15.10 5.05 -1.45
CA TRP A 169 15.17 3.74 -2.10
C TRP A 169 13.89 3.43 -2.87
N TYR A 170 12.73 3.79 -2.31
CA TYR A 170 11.41 3.65 -2.94
C TYR A 170 11.20 4.71 -4.02
N ARG A 171 11.43 5.99 -3.70
CA ARG A 171 11.22 7.12 -4.63
C ARG A 171 11.99 6.97 -5.93
N ARG A 172 13.28 6.59 -5.89
CA ARG A 172 14.09 6.37 -7.10
C ARG A 172 13.52 5.30 -8.02
N ARG A 173 12.90 4.26 -7.48
CA ARG A 173 12.27 3.20 -8.28
C ARG A 173 10.95 3.64 -8.88
N LEU A 174 10.13 4.34 -8.13
CA LEU A 174 8.83 4.86 -8.58
C LEU A 174 8.99 5.92 -9.67
N ARG A 175 9.92 6.86 -9.53
CA ARG A 175 10.18 7.93 -10.50
C ARG A 175 10.56 7.44 -11.90
N ARG A 176 10.93 6.20 -12.06
CA ARG A 176 11.18 5.61 -13.39
C ARG A 176 9.92 5.55 -14.25
N ARG A 177 8.76 5.33 -13.64
CA ARG A 177 7.49 5.08 -14.34
C ARG A 177 6.34 5.99 -13.91
N PHE A 178 6.52 6.73 -12.83
CA PHE A 178 5.48 7.55 -12.22
C PHE A 178 5.97 8.97 -11.94
N ASN A 179 5.03 9.92 -11.97
CA ASN A 179 5.16 11.25 -11.41
C ASN A 179 4.59 11.22 -9.99
N HIS A 180 5.25 11.88 -9.04
CA HIS A 180 4.79 11.99 -7.66
C HIS A 180 3.82 13.15 -7.54
N LEU A 181 2.63 12.91 -6.96
CA LEU A 181 1.61 13.94 -6.70
C LEU A 181 1.55 14.38 -5.23
N GLY A 182 2.46 13.85 -4.41
CA GLY A 182 2.42 14.06 -2.96
C GLY A 182 1.66 12.98 -2.20
N PHE A 183 1.81 12.96 -0.88
CA PHE A 183 1.10 12.10 0.07
C PHE A 183 1.06 10.60 -0.29
N GLY A 184 2.08 10.08 -0.97
CA GLY A 184 2.15 8.68 -1.39
C GLY A 184 1.39 8.34 -2.67
N VAL A 185 0.79 9.32 -3.35
CA VAL A 185 0.09 9.16 -4.63
C VAL A 185 1.06 9.38 -5.79
N TRP A 186 1.07 8.44 -6.72
CA TRP A 186 1.91 8.40 -7.89
C TRP A 186 1.07 8.17 -9.13
N LEU A 187 1.26 8.97 -10.16
CA LEU A 187 0.55 8.85 -11.44
C LEU A 187 1.49 8.32 -12.50
N ARG A 188 1.06 7.35 -13.30
CA ARG A 188 1.87 6.85 -14.42
C ARG A 188 2.18 7.97 -15.40
N LYS A 189 3.43 7.96 -15.92
CA LYS A 189 3.91 8.99 -16.86
C LYS A 189 3.21 8.94 -18.21
N ASP A 190 2.67 7.78 -18.58
CA ASP A 190 1.97 7.54 -19.85
C ASP A 190 0.44 7.75 -19.76
N VAL A 191 -0.05 8.24 -18.63
CA VAL A 191 -1.46 8.62 -18.46
C VAL A 191 -1.64 10.09 -18.81
N SER A 192 -2.62 10.35 -19.67
CA SER A 192 -3.02 11.72 -20.00
C SER A 192 -3.76 12.32 -18.80
N ALA A 193 -3.08 13.20 -18.08
CA ALA A 193 -3.63 13.99 -17.00
C ALA A 193 -3.07 15.41 -17.08
N ILE A 194 -3.90 16.40 -16.83
CA ILE A 194 -3.46 17.79 -16.72
C ILE A 194 -2.89 17.96 -15.31
N LEU A 195 -1.57 18.06 -15.22
CA LEU A 195 -0.87 18.37 -13.98
C LEU A 195 -0.15 19.70 -14.18
N TRP A 196 -0.50 20.70 -13.39
CA TRP A 196 0.19 21.97 -13.37
C TRP A 196 1.60 21.81 -12.78
N ASP A 197 2.51 22.69 -13.13
CA ASP A 197 3.92 22.57 -12.69
C ASP A 197 4.06 22.50 -11.17
N MET A 198 3.31 23.30 -10.43
CA MET A 198 3.28 23.30 -8.97
C MET A 198 2.61 22.08 -8.32
N GLU A 199 1.96 21.21 -9.10
CA GLU A 199 1.35 19.96 -8.64
C GLU A 199 2.31 18.76 -8.78
N ARG A 200 3.47 18.96 -9.35
CA ARG A 200 4.52 17.94 -9.55
C ARG A 200 5.62 18.13 -8.52
N SER A 201 6.07 17.04 -7.91
CA SER A 201 7.18 17.02 -6.95
C SER A 201 8.29 16.05 -7.37
#